data_d057189d1c54af93279fbfff423cc02d
#
_entry.id   d057189d1c54af93279fbfff423cc02d
#
_cell.length_a   1.000
_cell.length_b   1.000
_cell.length_c   1.000
_cell.angle_alpha   90.00
_cell.angle_beta   90.00
_cell.angle_gamma   90.00
#
_symmetry.space_group_name_H-M   'P 1'
#
loop_
_entity.id
_entity.type
_entity.pdbx_description
1 polymer ?
#
loop_
_entity_poly.entity_id
_entity_poly.type
_entity_poly.pdbx_seq_one_letter_code
_entity_poly.pdbx_strand_id
1 'polypeptide(L)'
;MKFNDKLNEYIELLSCTAKDICNISGISAASFSRYKNGERMPEYGSETFDNLCRAIAQIAQSKGISDITIELVKENFIACDNFVATDRELLRQNFNTLIASLNINPTRLCQYTNYDASAIFRIRNGTRKPGDSIQFASSIASFVSEEMSSPSQIT
;
A
#
# COMPACT_ATOMS: atom_id res chain seq x y z
N MET A 1 -9.81 8.61 -12.26
CA MET A 1 -10.75 7.62 -11.68
C MET A 1 -10.17 7.08 -10.40
N LYS A 2 -10.96 6.99 -9.36
CA LYS A 2 -10.52 6.44 -8.08
C LYS A 2 -10.60 4.92 -8.05
N PHE A 3 -9.89 4.28 -7.12
CA PHE A 3 -9.89 2.83 -6.94
C PHE A 3 -11.31 2.23 -6.77
N ASN A 4 -12.10 2.84 -5.89
CA ASN A 4 -13.48 2.38 -5.65
C ASN A 4 -14.38 2.50 -6.89
N ASP A 5 -14.18 3.54 -7.69
CA ASP A 5 -14.93 3.72 -8.95
C ASP A 5 -14.57 2.60 -9.93
N LYS A 6 -13.27 2.27 -10.05
CA LYS A 6 -12.80 1.18 -10.91
C LYS A 6 -13.28 -0.19 -10.43
N LEU A 7 -13.30 -0.42 -9.12
CA LEU A 7 -13.82 -1.65 -8.55
C LEU A 7 -15.32 -1.81 -8.85
N ASN A 8 -16.10 -0.76 -8.69
CA ASN A 8 -17.53 -0.76 -9.02
C ASN A 8 -17.76 -0.94 -10.52
N GLU A 9 -16.94 -0.34 -11.37
CA GLU A 9 -16.96 -0.55 -12.83
C GLU A 9 -16.78 -2.03 -13.20
N TYR A 10 -15.82 -2.73 -12.56
CA TYR A 10 -15.66 -4.17 -12.78
C TYR A 10 -16.88 -4.98 -12.35
N ILE A 11 -17.48 -4.64 -11.22
CA ILE A 11 -18.69 -5.31 -10.72
C ILE A 11 -19.83 -5.18 -11.74
N GLU A 12 -20.03 -3.98 -12.27
CA GLU A 12 -21.05 -3.71 -13.30
C GLU A 12 -20.72 -4.42 -14.62
N LEU A 13 -19.50 -4.27 -15.10
CA LEU A 13 -19.03 -4.86 -16.36
C LEU A 13 -19.19 -6.39 -16.38
N LEU A 14 -18.85 -7.03 -15.26
CA LEU A 14 -18.93 -8.48 -15.12
C LEU A 14 -20.32 -8.96 -14.71
N SER A 15 -21.24 -8.06 -14.43
CA SER A 15 -22.57 -8.41 -13.91
C SER A 15 -22.50 -9.38 -12.73
N CYS A 16 -21.53 -9.19 -11.84
CA CYS A 16 -21.31 -10.00 -10.65
C CYS A 16 -21.73 -9.24 -9.39
N THR A 17 -21.77 -9.95 -8.27
CA THR A 17 -22.08 -9.38 -6.97
C THR A 17 -20.82 -9.26 -6.11
N ALA A 18 -20.88 -8.41 -5.08
CA ALA A 18 -19.84 -8.34 -4.05
C ALA A 18 -19.57 -9.72 -3.42
N LYS A 19 -20.65 -10.49 -3.22
CA LYS A 19 -20.55 -11.85 -2.65
C LYS A 19 -19.74 -12.79 -3.54
N ASP A 20 -19.90 -12.69 -4.86
CA ASP A 20 -19.13 -13.53 -5.81
C ASP A 20 -17.63 -13.26 -5.67
N ILE A 21 -17.25 -11.99 -5.62
CA ILE A 21 -15.84 -11.61 -5.45
C ILE A 21 -15.32 -12.02 -4.08
N CYS A 22 -16.08 -11.81 -3.01
CA CYS A 22 -15.70 -12.21 -1.66
C CYS A 22 -15.49 -13.73 -1.54
N ASN A 23 -16.37 -14.52 -2.13
CA ASN A 23 -16.28 -15.98 -2.11
C ASN A 23 -15.00 -16.50 -2.78
N ILE A 24 -14.59 -15.89 -3.88
CA ILE A 24 -13.40 -16.31 -4.63
C ILE A 24 -12.13 -15.76 -3.99
N SER A 25 -12.14 -14.49 -3.59
CA SER A 25 -10.95 -13.82 -3.04
C SER A 25 -10.66 -14.12 -1.58
N GLY A 26 -11.63 -14.60 -0.82
CA GLY A 26 -11.53 -14.76 0.62
C GLY A 26 -11.59 -13.44 1.41
N ILE A 27 -11.90 -12.32 0.75
CA ILE A 27 -12.06 -11.03 1.41
C ILE A 27 -13.39 -11.01 2.17
N SER A 28 -13.36 -10.52 3.43
CA SER A 28 -14.59 -10.41 4.21
C SER A 28 -15.55 -9.38 3.61
N ALA A 29 -16.85 -9.61 3.77
CA ALA A 29 -17.88 -8.68 3.28
C ALA A 29 -17.69 -7.25 3.84
N ALA A 30 -17.29 -7.13 5.10
CA ALA A 30 -17.03 -5.85 5.74
C ALA A 30 -15.84 -5.10 5.09
N SER A 31 -14.73 -5.80 4.85
CA SER A 31 -13.56 -5.22 4.17
C SER A 31 -13.89 -4.82 2.74
N PHE A 32 -14.58 -5.69 2.02
CA PHE A 32 -14.98 -5.44 0.64
C PHE A 32 -15.92 -4.23 0.51
N SER A 33 -16.88 -4.09 1.43
CA SER A 33 -17.76 -2.92 1.50
C SER A 33 -16.97 -1.62 1.63
N ARG A 34 -15.94 -1.61 2.49
CA ARG A 34 -15.06 -0.44 2.65
C ARG A 34 -14.27 -0.11 1.38
N TYR A 35 -13.85 -1.13 0.64
CA TYR A 35 -13.18 -0.93 -0.66
C TYR A 35 -14.15 -0.31 -1.69
N LYS A 36 -15.38 -0.80 -1.76
CA LYS A 36 -16.40 -0.27 -2.65
C LYS A 36 -16.79 1.18 -2.36
N ASN A 37 -16.81 1.54 -1.08
CA ASN A 37 -17.21 2.87 -0.63
C ASN A 37 -16.05 3.87 -0.65
N GLY A 38 -14.83 3.43 -0.91
CA GLY A 38 -13.65 4.29 -0.92
C GLY A 38 -13.11 4.64 0.47
N GLU A 39 -13.61 3.97 1.51
CA GLU A 39 -13.14 4.16 2.88
C GLU A 39 -11.77 3.54 3.12
N ARG A 40 -11.44 2.52 2.33
CA ARG A 40 -10.19 1.78 2.42
C ARG A 40 -9.81 1.20 1.07
N MET A 41 -8.53 0.93 0.90
CA MET A 41 -7.99 0.21 -0.27
C MET A 41 -7.14 -0.96 0.21
N PRO A 42 -7.08 -2.07 -0.55
CA PRO A 42 -6.09 -3.10 -0.28
C PRO A 42 -4.68 -2.55 -0.55
N GLU A 43 -3.73 -3.03 0.19
CA GLU A 43 -2.35 -2.59 0.04
C GLU A 43 -1.70 -3.28 -1.18
N TYR A 44 -0.99 -2.50 -1.99
CA TYR A 44 -0.22 -3.03 -3.12
C TYR A 44 0.77 -4.11 -2.66
N GLY A 45 0.85 -5.21 -3.41
CA GLY A 45 1.72 -6.33 -3.08
C GLY A 45 1.24 -7.21 -1.93
N SER A 46 0.08 -6.89 -1.33
CA SER A 46 -0.52 -7.76 -0.31
C SER A 46 -1.23 -8.96 -0.95
N GLU A 47 -1.34 -10.04 -0.19
CA GLU A 47 -2.13 -11.20 -0.61
C GLU A 47 -3.59 -10.81 -0.91
N THR A 48 -4.16 -9.90 -0.12
CA THR A 48 -5.52 -9.38 -0.33
C THR A 48 -5.66 -8.71 -1.70
N PHE A 49 -4.70 -7.87 -2.09
CA PHE A 49 -4.70 -7.22 -3.40
C PHE A 49 -4.58 -8.24 -4.54
N ASP A 50 -3.66 -9.19 -4.42
CA ASP A 50 -3.47 -10.24 -5.42
C ASP A 50 -4.72 -11.13 -5.55
N ASN A 51 -5.33 -11.50 -4.44
CA ASN A 51 -6.55 -12.30 -4.42
C ASN A 51 -7.74 -11.55 -5.04
N LEU A 52 -7.86 -10.23 -4.80
CA LEU A 52 -8.87 -9.40 -5.43
C LEU A 52 -8.72 -9.39 -6.96
N CYS A 53 -7.51 -9.13 -7.45
CA CYS A 53 -7.23 -9.10 -8.88
C CYS A 53 -7.49 -10.46 -9.53
N ARG A 54 -7.08 -11.53 -8.87
CA ARG A 54 -7.32 -12.91 -9.34
C ARG A 54 -8.80 -13.25 -9.40
N ALA A 55 -9.57 -12.85 -8.38
CA ALA A 55 -11.02 -13.09 -8.33
C ALA A 55 -11.75 -12.40 -9.49
N ILE A 56 -11.42 -11.14 -9.78
CA ILE A 56 -12.00 -10.39 -10.89
C ILE A 56 -11.67 -11.06 -12.23
N ALA A 57 -10.42 -11.41 -12.46
CA ALA A 57 -10.00 -12.09 -13.69
C ALA A 57 -10.66 -13.47 -13.83
N GLN A 58 -10.81 -14.21 -12.75
CA GLN A 58 -11.46 -15.53 -12.76
C GLN A 58 -12.95 -15.43 -13.08
N ILE A 59 -13.66 -14.44 -12.53
CA ILE A 59 -15.05 -14.19 -12.85
C ILE A 59 -15.19 -13.81 -14.34
N ALA A 60 -14.34 -12.94 -14.85
CA ALA A 60 -14.31 -12.56 -16.25
C ALA A 60 -14.13 -13.79 -17.15
N GLN A 61 -13.18 -14.65 -16.83
CA GLN A 61 -12.92 -15.88 -17.58
C GLN A 61 -14.14 -16.82 -17.56
N SER A 62 -14.80 -16.98 -16.42
CA SER A 62 -16.01 -17.80 -16.30
C SER A 62 -17.17 -17.30 -17.13
N LYS A 63 -17.18 -16.01 -17.50
CA LYS A 63 -18.18 -15.36 -18.36
C LYS A 63 -17.76 -15.25 -19.81
N GLY A 64 -16.63 -15.87 -20.20
CA GLY A 64 -16.11 -15.84 -21.56
C GLY A 64 -15.39 -14.55 -21.94
N ILE A 65 -15.05 -13.70 -20.99
CA ILE A 65 -14.30 -12.47 -21.22
C ILE A 65 -12.81 -12.76 -20.97
N SER A 66 -12.11 -13.15 -22.01
CA SER A 66 -10.69 -13.56 -21.90
C SER A 66 -9.71 -12.38 -21.85
N ASP A 67 -10.15 -11.18 -22.21
CA ASP A 67 -9.28 -10.01 -22.29
C ASP A 67 -8.96 -9.42 -20.91
N ILE A 68 -9.75 -9.73 -19.89
CA ILE A 68 -9.52 -9.28 -18.52
C ILE A 68 -8.62 -10.28 -17.80
N THR A 69 -7.33 -10.04 -17.86
CA THR A 69 -6.29 -10.83 -17.19
C THR A 69 -5.99 -10.28 -15.80
N ILE A 70 -5.31 -11.07 -14.98
CA ILE A 70 -4.84 -10.62 -13.65
C ILE A 70 -3.93 -9.40 -13.79
N GLU A 71 -3.03 -9.42 -14.76
CA GLU A 71 -2.10 -8.33 -15.05
C GLU A 71 -2.82 -7.05 -15.42
N LEU A 72 -3.82 -7.14 -16.30
CA LEU A 72 -4.62 -5.98 -16.70
C LEU A 72 -5.39 -5.39 -15.52
N VAL A 73 -5.99 -6.23 -14.67
CA VAL A 73 -6.70 -5.77 -13.47
C VAL A 73 -5.74 -5.04 -12.52
N LYS A 74 -4.55 -5.59 -12.29
CA LYS A 74 -3.51 -4.95 -11.48
C LYS A 74 -3.10 -3.59 -12.05
N GLU A 75 -2.82 -3.52 -13.34
CA GLU A 75 -2.44 -2.27 -14.03
C GLU A 75 -3.54 -1.22 -13.91
N ASN A 76 -4.78 -1.59 -14.09
CA ASN A 76 -5.91 -0.68 -13.98
C ASN A 76 -6.10 -0.12 -12.56
N PHE A 77 -5.88 -0.93 -11.53
CA PHE A 77 -5.94 -0.46 -10.15
C PHE A 77 -4.74 0.44 -9.81
N ILE A 78 -3.55 0.08 -10.24
CA ILE A 78 -2.33 0.89 -10.03
C ILE A 78 -2.46 2.27 -10.70
N ALA A 79 -3.12 2.34 -11.84
CA ALA A 79 -3.35 3.58 -12.59
C ALA A 79 -4.41 4.50 -11.93
N CYS A 80 -5.13 4.06 -10.92
CA CYS A 80 -6.10 4.89 -10.22
C CYS A 80 -5.43 6.03 -9.44
N ASP A 81 -6.05 7.20 -9.45
CA ASP A 81 -5.49 8.44 -8.90
C ASP A 81 -5.16 8.35 -7.40
N ASN A 82 -5.95 7.60 -6.65
CA ASN A 82 -5.81 7.46 -5.21
C ASN A 82 -5.14 6.14 -4.78
N PHE A 83 -4.70 5.31 -5.73
CA PHE A 83 -4.02 4.07 -5.41
C PHE A 83 -2.51 4.31 -5.30
N VAL A 84 -1.94 3.89 -4.20
CA VAL A 84 -0.50 4.04 -3.96
C VAL A 84 0.14 2.66 -3.99
N ALA A 85 0.94 2.43 -5.02
CA ALA A 85 1.76 1.24 -5.14
C ALA A 85 3.03 1.41 -4.31
N THR A 86 2.93 1.15 -3.00
CA THR A 86 4.09 1.21 -2.12
C THR A 86 4.73 -0.17 -2.03
N ASP A 87 5.92 -0.30 -2.57
CA ASP A 87 6.76 -1.46 -2.34
C ASP A 87 7.38 -1.38 -0.94
N ARG A 88 6.90 -2.24 -0.04
CA ARG A 88 7.34 -2.24 1.37
C ARG A 88 8.81 -2.61 1.52
N GLU A 89 9.30 -3.54 0.73
CA GLU A 89 10.70 -3.96 0.81
C GLU A 89 11.61 -2.83 0.31
N LEU A 90 11.23 -2.17 -0.76
CA LEU A 90 11.95 -1.00 -1.25
C LEU A 90 11.92 0.15 -0.25
N LEU A 91 10.78 0.39 0.39
CA LEU A 91 10.65 1.39 1.47
C LEU A 91 11.60 1.07 2.63
N ARG A 92 11.65 -0.19 3.06
CA ARG A 92 12.54 -0.66 4.13
C ARG A 92 14.02 -0.49 3.74
N GLN A 93 14.39 -0.91 2.54
CA GLN A 93 15.76 -0.78 2.03
C GLN A 93 16.19 0.69 1.94
N ASN A 94 15.34 1.54 1.38
CA ASN A 94 15.60 2.98 1.27
C ASN A 94 15.73 3.63 2.65
N PHE A 95 14.89 3.26 3.59
CA PHE A 95 14.95 3.75 4.96
C PHE A 95 16.26 3.35 5.64
N ASN A 96 16.69 2.09 5.54
CA ASN A 96 17.96 1.63 6.09
C ASN A 96 19.17 2.33 5.44
N THR A 97 19.12 2.50 4.12
CA THR A 97 20.18 3.21 3.39
C THR A 97 20.26 4.67 3.84
N LEU A 98 19.14 5.32 4.04
CA LEU A 98 19.08 6.71 4.47
C LEU A 98 19.68 6.89 5.88
N ILE A 99 19.29 6.02 6.82
CA ILE A 99 19.83 6.05 8.19
C ILE A 99 21.35 5.86 8.18
N ALA A 100 21.84 4.89 7.42
CA ALA A 100 23.27 4.61 7.34
C ALA A 100 24.06 5.73 6.65
N SER A 101 23.54 6.24 5.52
CA SER A 101 24.23 7.26 4.72
C SER A 101 24.31 8.62 5.38
N LEU A 102 23.28 9.00 6.12
CA LEU A 102 23.19 10.31 6.77
C LEU A 102 23.57 10.28 8.24
N ASN A 103 23.95 9.12 8.76
CA ASN A 103 24.29 8.93 10.18
C ASN A 103 23.22 9.50 11.12
N ILE A 104 21.96 9.17 10.86
CA ILE A 104 20.81 9.69 11.58
C ILE A 104 20.82 9.18 13.02
N ASN A 105 20.61 10.09 13.97
CA ASN A 105 20.46 9.74 15.38
C ASN A 105 19.10 9.06 15.61
N PRO A 106 19.05 7.77 16.01
CA PRO A 106 17.80 7.05 16.19
C PRO A 106 16.87 7.68 17.24
N THR A 107 17.41 8.25 18.29
CA THR A 107 16.61 8.89 19.36
C THR A 107 15.86 10.11 18.84
N ARG A 108 16.52 10.94 18.07
CA ARG A 108 15.87 12.13 17.46
C ARG A 108 14.82 11.71 16.44
N LEU A 109 15.08 10.67 15.67
CA LEU A 109 14.14 10.12 14.72
C LEU A 109 12.87 9.61 15.42
N CYS A 110 13.02 8.88 16.52
CA CYS A 110 11.88 8.39 17.33
C CYS A 110 11.04 9.55 17.87
N GLN A 111 11.68 10.59 18.40
CA GLN A 111 10.99 11.77 18.92
C GLN A 111 10.20 12.50 17.83
N TYR A 112 10.76 12.61 16.65
CA TYR A 112 10.13 13.32 15.52
C TYR A 112 8.94 12.54 14.93
N THR A 113 9.09 11.25 14.78
CA THR A 113 8.10 10.39 14.11
C THR A 113 7.02 9.83 15.05
N ASN A 114 7.14 10.03 16.35
CA ASN A 114 6.29 9.42 17.40
C ASN A 114 6.32 7.87 17.40
N TYR A 115 7.34 7.28 16.81
CA TYR A 115 7.62 5.84 16.94
C TYR A 115 8.59 5.59 18.08
N ASP A 116 8.36 4.56 18.88
CA ASP A 116 9.36 4.13 19.86
C ASP A 116 10.54 3.41 19.18
N ALA A 117 11.65 3.31 19.91
CA ALA A 117 12.87 2.68 19.38
C ALA A 117 12.65 1.22 18.97
N SER A 118 11.80 0.49 19.69
CA SER A 118 11.46 -0.89 19.37
C SER A 118 10.67 -0.99 18.06
N ALA A 119 9.74 -0.08 17.83
CA ALA A 119 8.98 -0.01 16.58
C ALA A 119 9.89 0.30 15.39
N ILE A 120 10.78 1.28 15.51
CA ILE A 120 11.76 1.63 14.47
C ILE A 120 12.67 0.44 14.17
N PHE A 121 13.18 -0.23 15.20
CA PHE A 121 14.01 -1.43 15.02
C PHE A 121 13.29 -2.53 14.24
N ARG A 122 12.02 -2.80 14.57
CA ARG A 122 11.21 -3.82 13.88
C ARG A 122 10.89 -3.43 12.44
N ILE A 123 10.67 -2.16 12.16
CA ILE A 123 10.46 -1.66 10.79
C ILE A 123 11.75 -1.85 9.98
N ARG A 124 12.91 -1.55 10.54
CA ARG A 124 14.22 -1.70 9.89
C ARG A 124 14.56 -3.14 9.55
N ASN A 125 14.21 -4.09 10.40
CA ASN A 125 14.48 -5.51 10.15
C ASN A 125 13.35 -6.25 9.43
N GLY A 126 12.26 -5.56 9.08
CA GLY A 126 11.15 -6.12 8.32
C GLY A 126 10.15 -6.95 9.13
N THR A 127 10.27 -7.00 10.47
CA THR A 127 9.33 -7.75 11.33
C THR A 127 8.06 -6.98 11.66
N ARG A 128 8.03 -5.68 11.37
CA ARG A 128 6.85 -4.82 11.49
C ARG A 128 6.78 -3.90 10.29
N LYS A 129 5.57 -3.63 9.83
CA LYS A 129 5.30 -2.58 8.85
C LYS A 129 4.81 -1.31 9.54
N PRO A 130 5.07 -0.11 8.98
CA PRO A 130 4.40 1.10 9.43
C PRO A 130 2.89 0.96 9.30
N GLY A 131 2.12 1.55 10.21
CA GLY A 131 0.66 1.55 10.15
C GLY A 131 0.14 2.27 8.90
N ASP A 132 0.78 3.37 8.53
CA ASP A 132 0.55 4.11 7.30
C ASP A 132 1.90 4.38 6.64
N SER A 133 2.18 3.67 5.54
CA SER A 133 3.46 3.75 4.83
C SER A 133 3.72 5.11 4.20
N ILE A 134 2.67 5.82 3.76
CA ILE A 134 2.80 7.16 3.17
C ILE A 134 3.14 8.17 4.24
N GLN A 135 2.41 8.15 5.36
CA GLN A 135 2.67 9.04 6.48
C GLN A 135 4.05 8.78 7.07
N PHE A 136 4.46 7.54 7.20
CA PHE A 136 5.80 7.15 7.64
C PHE A 136 6.87 7.73 6.72
N ALA A 137 6.77 7.52 5.41
CA ALA A 137 7.70 8.05 4.42
C ALA A 137 7.76 9.58 4.44
N SER A 138 6.61 10.25 4.56
CA SER A 138 6.52 11.72 4.65
C SER A 138 7.19 12.24 5.93
N SER A 139 6.98 11.58 7.05
CA SER A 139 7.62 11.96 8.33
C SER A 139 9.14 11.81 8.28
N ILE A 140 9.63 10.73 7.66
CA ILE A 140 11.08 10.52 7.46
C ILE A 140 11.65 11.59 6.54
N ALA A 141 11.00 11.89 5.43
CA ALA A 141 11.45 12.92 4.50
C ALA A 141 11.52 14.31 5.16
N SER A 142 10.52 14.67 5.94
CA SER A 142 10.50 15.93 6.71
C SER A 142 11.60 15.99 7.76
N PHE A 143 11.83 14.90 8.49
CA PHE A 143 12.91 14.80 9.46
C PHE A 143 14.29 15.00 8.80
N VAL A 144 14.55 14.31 7.71
CA VAL A 144 15.82 14.43 6.96
C VAL A 144 16.01 15.84 6.43
N SER A 145 14.95 16.45 5.89
CA SER A 145 15.00 17.83 5.39
C SER A 145 15.37 18.83 6.50
N GLU A 146 14.80 18.69 7.69
CA GLU A 146 15.12 19.54 8.84
C GLU A 146 16.56 19.30 9.35
N GLU A 147 16.99 18.04 9.47
CA GLU A 147 18.35 17.71 9.92
C GLU A 147 19.42 18.24 8.96
N MET A 148 19.19 18.16 7.66
CA MET A 148 20.12 18.69 6.65
C MET A 148 20.14 20.20 6.57
N SER A 149 19.06 20.87 6.97
CA SER A 149 18.97 22.33 7.01
C SER A 149 19.49 22.93 8.30
N SER A 150 19.84 22.10 9.30
CA SER A 150 20.31 22.55 10.60
C SER A 150 21.81 22.90 10.59
N PRO A 151 22.22 24.08 11.07
CA PRO A 151 23.63 24.50 11.07
C PRO A 151 24.56 23.61 11.91
N SER A 152 24.01 22.79 12.81
CA SER A 152 24.79 21.92 13.70
C SER A 152 25.38 20.68 13.00
N GLN A 153 25.12 20.47 11.72
CA GLN A 153 25.71 19.38 10.95
C GLN A 153 26.83 19.80 10.00
N ILE A 154 27.21 21.06 10.02
CA ILE A 154 28.36 21.56 9.26
C ILE A 154 29.57 21.58 10.20
N THR A 155 30.09 20.43 10.51
CA THR A 155 31.44 20.28 11.12
C THR A 155 32.20 19.21 10.37
#